data_160ed65da558bd2a1c43fd3047b4889e
#
_entry.id   160ed65da558bd2a1c43fd3047b4889e
#
_cell.length_a   1.000
_cell.length_b   1.000
_cell.length_c   1.000
_cell.angle_alpha   90.00
_cell.angle_beta   90.00
_cell.angle_gamma   90.00
#
_symmetry.space_group_name_H-M   'P 1'
#
loop_
_entity.id
_entity.type
_entity.pdbx_description
1 polymer ?
#
loop_
_entity_poly.entity_id
_entity_poly.type
_entity_poly.pdbx_seq_one_letter_code
_entity_poly.pdbx_strand_id
1 'polypeptide(L)'
;MALLEKQLYVKKSNLPNAGKGLFTKKFIPKGTRIIEYKGKVKTWKEVSDEEGENGYIYYVKRSHVIDALKIKNSLARYANDARGLQRVKSLGNNAEYVEDGVRVYIESTKDIPARSEIFVSYGPEYWQVIRHNIRLDKKNNNNHHATTAGKKVKGVKTKTTTQKPIPKRASSK
;
A
#
# COMPACT_ATOMS: atom_id res chain seq x y z
N MET A 1 -2.17 10.77 22.80
CA MET A 1 -3.45 10.09 22.57
C MET A 1 -3.23 8.59 22.43
N ALA A 2 -4.13 7.78 22.98
CA ALA A 2 -4.05 6.33 22.80
C ALA A 2 -4.44 5.96 21.36
N LEU A 3 -3.66 5.10 20.72
CA LEU A 3 -3.96 4.58 19.39
C LEU A 3 -5.13 3.59 19.42
N LEU A 4 -5.82 3.43 18.29
CA LEU A 4 -7.07 2.68 18.20
C LEU A 4 -6.87 1.19 17.81
N GLU A 5 -5.68 0.63 18.00
CA GLU A 5 -5.31 -0.72 17.53
C GLU A 5 -6.34 -1.81 17.94
N LYS A 6 -6.87 -1.75 19.17
CA LYS A 6 -7.82 -2.75 19.70
C LYS A 6 -9.18 -2.76 18.99
N GLN A 7 -9.57 -1.65 18.35
CA GLN A 7 -10.82 -1.58 17.60
C GLN A 7 -10.64 -1.83 16.09
N LEU A 8 -9.39 -2.04 15.63
CA LEU A 8 -9.11 -2.36 14.23
C LEU A 8 -9.15 -3.86 13.99
N TYR A 9 -9.42 -4.23 12.74
CA TYR A 9 -9.37 -5.61 12.28
C TYR A 9 -9.08 -5.67 10.78
N VAL A 10 -8.69 -6.84 10.31
CA VAL A 10 -8.32 -7.09 8.92
C VAL A 10 -9.27 -8.11 8.31
N LYS A 11 -9.86 -7.80 7.17
CA LYS A 11 -10.66 -8.73 6.35
C LYS A 11 -10.40 -8.48 4.86
N LYS A 12 -11.09 -9.19 3.97
CA LYS A 12 -11.04 -8.93 2.53
C LYS A 12 -11.44 -7.48 2.25
N SER A 13 -10.63 -6.78 1.44
CA SER A 13 -10.89 -5.40 1.03
C SER A 13 -12.18 -5.28 0.21
N ASN A 14 -12.84 -4.12 0.30
CA ASN A 14 -13.95 -3.75 -0.56
C ASN A 14 -13.48 -3.36 -1.98
N LEU A 15 -12.17 -3.16 -2.18
CA LEU A 15 -11.58 -2.92 -3.49
C LEU A 15 -11.32 -4.25 -4.20
N PRO A 16 -11.70 -4.39 -5.50
CA PRO A 16 -11.38 -5.57 -6.30
C PRO A 16 -9.87 -5.83 -6.33
N ASN A 17 -9.47 -7.08 -6.16
CA ASN A 17 -8.07 -7.54 -6.25
C ASN A 17 -7.07 -6.88 -5.27
N ALA A 18 -7.54 -6.11 -4.27
CA ALA A 18 -6.67 -5.48 -3.27
C ALA A 18 -6.29 -6.41 -2.11
N GLY A 19 -6.78 -7.65 -2.11
CA GLY A 19 -6.51 -8.62 -1.06
C GLY A 19 -7.16 -8.26 0.26
N LYS A 20 -6.37 -8.08 1.33
CA LYS A 20 -6.86 -7.70 2.66
C LYS A 20 -6.89 -6.18 2.81
N GLY A 21 -7.86 -5.68 3.58
CA GLY A 21 -8.02 -4.27 3.96
C GLY A 21 -8.05 -4.08 5.48
N LEU A 22 -7.82 -2.85 5.93
CA LEU A 22 -7.90 -2.42 7.32
C LEU A 22 -9.28 -1.84 7.61
N PHE A 23 -9.92 -2.28 8.68
CA PHE A 23 -11.28 -1.88 9.05
C PHE A 23 -11.35 -1.44 10.50
N THR A 24 -12.34 -0.60 10.82
CA THR A 24 -12.66 -0.22 12.20
C THR A 24 -13.94 -0.90 12.71
N LYS A 25 -13.96 -1.30 13.98
CA LYS A 25 -15.17 -1.81 14.65
C LYS A 25 -16.12 -0.70 15.07
N LYS A 26 -15.57 0.49 15.40
CA LYS A 26 -16.29 1.64 15.94
C LYS A 26 -16.14 2.85 15.02
N PHE A 27 -17.02 3.83 15.16
CA PHE A 27 -16.90 5.12 14.53
C PHE A 27 -15.58 5.81 14.90
N ILE A 28 -14.92 6.45 13.91
CA ILE A 28 -13.70 7.24 14.10
C ILE A 28 -13.99 8.66 13.60
N PRO A 29 -13.93 9.69 14.49
CA PRO A 29 -14.07 11.09 14.09
C PRO A 29 -12.93 11.52 13.15
N LYS A 30 -13.20 12.51 12.28
CA LYS A 30 -12.18 13.23 11.50
C LYS A 30 -11.09 13.78 12.43
N GLY A 31 -9.84 13.77 11.96
CA GLY A 31 -8.67 14.29 12.70
C GLY A 31 -8.16 13.34 13.79
N THR A 32 -8.62 12.09 13.81
CA THR A 32 -8.18 11.11 14.80
C THR A 32 -6.94 10.37 14.33
N ARG A 33 -5.89 10.32 15.17
CA ARG A 33 -4.71 9.47 14.96
C ARG A 33 -5.09 8.01 15.27
N ILE A 34 -5.11 7.18 14.24
CA ILE A 34 -5.68 5.82 14.28
C ILE A 34 -4.66 4.79 14.74
N ILE A 35 -3.55 4.69 14.02
CA ILE A 35 -2.55 3.64 14.21
C ILE A 35 -1.18 4.10 13.68
N GLU A 36 -0.10 3.59 14.28
CA GLU A 36 1.27 3.79 13.80
C GLU A 36 1.61 2.77 12.71
N TYR A 37 2.26 3.23 11.65
CA TYR A 37 2.84 2.37 10.61
C TYR A 37 4.17 1.80 11.08
N LYS A 38 4.14 0.61 11.65
CA LYS A 38 5.32 -0.06 12.25
C LYS A 38 5.93 -1.06 11.27
N GLY A 39 7.26 -1.06 11.21
CA GLY A 39 8.05 -1.98 10.42
C GLY A 39 9.48 -2.08 10.92
N LYS A 40 10.32 -2.85 10.22
CA LYS A 40 11.75 -2.84 10.45
C LYS A 40 12.33 -1.54 9.88
N VAL A 41 13.11 -0.83 10.69
CA VAL A 41 13.81 0.38 10.22
C VAL A 41 15.04 -0.05 9.41
N LYS A 42 15.16 0.51 8.21
CA LYS A 42 16.25 0.30 7.26
C LYS A 42 16.72 1.64 6.72
N THR A 43 17.86 1.66 6.05
CA THR A 43 18.33 2.79 5.24
C THR A 43 17.78 2.66 3.80
N TRP A 44 17.72 3.77 3.07
CA TRP A 44 17.33 3.74 1.65
C TRP A 44 18.24 2.82 0.81
N LYS A 45 19.55 2.79 1.10
CA LYS A 45 20.48 1.91 0.40
C LYS A 45 20.15 0.42 0.53
N GLU A 46 19.57 0.01 1.68
CA GLU A 46 19.20 -1.40 1.93
C GLU A 46 17.89 -1.82 1.23
N VAL A 47 17.10 -0.88 0.72
CA VAL A 47 15.79 -1.16 0.12
C VAL A 47 15.61 -0.61 -1.29
N SER A 48 16.59 0.16 -1.81
CA SER A 48 16.48 0.79 -3.13
C SER A 48 16.28 -0.21 -4.26
N ASP A 49 16.88 -1.39 -4.15
CA ASP A 49 16.77 -2.45 -5.14
C ASP A 49 15.40 -3.14 -5.13
N GLU A 50 14.63 -2.96 -4.03
CA GLU A 50 13.26 -3.46 -3.89
C GLU A 50 12.22 -2.41 -4.34
N GLU A 51 12.64 -1.27 -4.93
CA GLU A 51 11.73 -0.19 -5.33
C GLU A 51 10.74 -0.66 -6.41
N GLY A 52 9.46 -0.57 -6.07
CA GLY A 52 8.37 -1.03 -6.95
C GLY A 52 8.02 -2.52 -6.80
N GLU A 53 8.82 -3.31 -6.09
CA GLU A 53 8.56 -4.73 -5.80
C GLU A 53 8.01 -4.92 -4.39
N ASN A 54 8.61 -4.26 -3.38
CA ASN A 54 8.17 -4.33 -1.98
C ASN A 54 7.18 -3.20 -1.65
N GLY A 55 5.92 -3.46 -1.77
CA GLY A 55 4.85 -2.49 -1.49
C GLY A 55 4.58 -2.17 -0.01
N TYR A 56 5.45 -2.57 0.89
CA TYR A 56 5.30 -2.31 2.33
C TYR A 56 6.39 -1.38 2.88
N ILE A 57 7.12 -0.71 1.99
CA ILE A 57 8.14 0.27 2.37
C ILE A 57 7.50 1.65 2.49
N TYR A 58 7.80 2.35 3.59
CA TYR A 58 7.51 3.77 3.75
C TYR A 58 8.81 4.54 3.90
N TYR A 59 9.05 5.49 2.99
CA TYR A 59 10.24 6.32 2.99
C TYR A 59 10.02 7.59 3.83
N VAL A 60 10.72 7.72 4.94
CA VAL A 60 10.74 8.96 5.76
C VAL A 60 11.93 9.82 5.33
N LYS A 61 13.14 9.27 5.38
CA LYS A 61 14.40 9.89 4.94
C LYS A 61 15.43 8.81 4.59
N ARG A 62 16.56 9.20 3.98
CA ARG A 62 17.61 8.25 3.54
C ARG A 62 18.10 7.30 4.64
N SER A 63 18.17 7.76 5.87
CA SER A 63 18.62 6.96 7.03
C SER A 63 17.45 6.31 7.79
N HIS A 64 16.20 6.49 7.36
CA HIS A 64 15.03 5.96 8.05
C HIS A 64 13.92 5.60 7.07
N VAL A 65 13.85 4.35 6.75
CA VAL A 65 12.82 3.73 5.91
C VAL A 65 12.15 2.63 6.71
N ILE A 66 10.84 2.60 6.72
CA ILE A 66 10.04 1.61 7.45
C ILE A 66 9.63 0.50 6.49
N ASP A 67 10.10 -0.73 6.73
CA ASP A 67 9.75 -1.92 5.96
C ASP A 67 8.82 -2.82 6.78
N ALA A 68 7.54 -2.84 6.42
CA ALA A 68 6.52 -3.64 7.09
C ALA A 68 6.27 -5.00 6.44
N LEU A 69 7.05 -5.42 5.42
CA LEU A 69 6.82 -6.65 4.66
C LEU A 69 6.74 -7.89 5.55
N LYS A 70 7.67 -8.02 6.51
CA LYS A 70 7.75 -9.19 7.40
C LYS A 70 7.01 -9.01 8.72
N ILE A 71 6.46 -7.84 9.01
CA ILE A 71 5.77 -7.52 10.28
C ILE A 71 4.26 -7.76 10.14
N LYS A 72 3.85 -9.03 10.17
CA LYS A 72 2.44 -9.43 9.90
C LYS A 72 1.43 -8.87 10.90
N ASN A 73 1.81 -8.59 12.13
CA ASN A 73 0.98 -8.01 13.19
C ASN A 73 0.89 -6.48 13.16
N SER A 74 1.61 -5.80 12.26
CA SER A 74 1.40 -4.39 11.98
C SER A 74 0.13 -4.19 11.14
N LEU A 75 -0.99 -3.84 11.77
CA LEU A 75 -2.29 -3.72 11.09
C LEU A 75 -2.30 -2.60 10.05
N ALA A 76 -1.55 -1.51 10.28
CA ALA A 76 -1.48 -0.35 9.38
C ALA A 76 -1.08 -0.72 7.94
N ARG A 77 -0.28 -1.78 7.76
CA ARG A 77 0.14 -2.27 6.45
C ARG A 77 -1.01 -2.72 5.54
N TYR A 78 -2.19 -2.96 6.10
CA TYR A 78 -3.37 -3.39 5.35
C TYR A 78 -4.26 -2.24 4.88
N ALA A 79 -3.94 -0.99 5.19
CA ALA A 79 -4.65 0.16 4.64
C ALA A 79 -4.39 0.25 3.13
N ASN A 80 -5.45 0.25 2.33
CA ASN A 80 -5.39 0.32 0.87
C ASN A 80 -5.60 1.76 0.38
N ASP A 81 -5.29 2.03 -0.90
CA ASP A 81 -5.62 3.28 -1.58
C ASP A 81 -6.84 3.09 -2.50
N ALA A 82 -7.96 3.77 -2.18
CA ALA A 82 -9.18 3.71 -2.97
C ALA A 82 -9.07 4.40 -4.34
N ARG A 83 -8.00 5.19 -4.57
CA ARG A 83 -7.72 5.89 -5.84
C ARG A 83 -6.71 5.16 -6.72
N GLY A 84 -6.39 3.91 -6.40
CA GLY A 84 -5.43 3.09 -7.11
C GLY A 84 -5.83 2.67 -8.53
N LEU A 85 -5.35 1.50 -8.94
CA LEU A 85 -5.62 0.94 -10.27
C LEU A 85 -7.09 0.52 -10.43
N GLN A 86 -7.69 0.05 -9.37
CA GLN A 86 -9.08 -0.44 -9.34
C GLN A 86 -9.94 0.50 -8.50
N ARG A 87 -10.61 1.41 -9.19
CA ARG A 87 -11.48 2.40 -8.52
C ARG A 87 -12.91 1.89 -8.44
N VAL A 88 -13.51 2.05 -7.27
CA VAL A 88 -14.95 1.87 -7.05
C VAL A 88 -15.56 3.25 -6.83
N LYS A 89 -16.57 3.62 -7.62
CA LYS A 89 -17.15 4.98 -7.64
C LYS A 89 -17.59 5.47 -6.24
N SER A 90 -18.09 4.56 -5.42
CA SER A 90 -18.56 4.87 -4.06
C SER A 90 -17.47 4.91 -2.99
N LEU A 91 -16.23 4.51 -3.30
CA LEU A 91 -15.14 4.43 -2.35
C LEU A 91 -14.12 5.55 -2.59
N GLY A 92 -13.62 6.12 -1.51
CA GLY A 92 -12.59 7.16 -1.54
C GLY A 92 -11.72 7.10 -0.29
N ASN A 93 -10.54 7.72 -0.36
CA ASN A 93 -9.67 7.80 0.79
C ASN A 93 -10.32 8.60 1.91
N ASN A 94 -10.23 8.10 3.13
CA ASN A 94 -10.80 8.68 4.35
C ASN A 94 -9.76 8.88 5.44
N ALA A 95 -8.50 8.55 5.14
CA ALA A 95 -7.35 8.74 6.00
C ALA A 95 -6.10 9.08 5.18
N GLU A 96 -5.05 9.51 5.83
CA GLU A 96 -3.76 9.84 5.25
C GLU A 96 -2.61 9.41 6.16
N TYR A 97 -1.40 9.35 5.61
CA TYR A 97 -0.17 9.17 6.39
C TYR A 97 0.32 10.52 6.90
N VAL A 98 0.60 10.59 8.21
CA VAL A 98 1.15 11.77 8.89
C VAL A 98 2.47 11.40 9.55
N GLU A 99 3.53 12.15 9.22
CA GLU A 99 4.84 12.00 9.84
C GLU A 99 4.93 12.83 11.12
N ASP A 100 5.44 12.20 12.17
CA ASP A 100 5.75 12.83 13.46
C ASP A 100 7.19 12.44 13.84
N GLY A 101 8.13 13.29 13.49
CA GLY A 101 9.56 13.00 13.52
C GLY A 101 9.92 11.88 12.54
N VAL A 102 10.28 10.72 13.08
CA VAL A 102 10.58 9.51 12.27
C VAL A 102 9.47 8.45 12.34
N ARG A 103 8.41 8.73 13.07
CA ARG A 103 7.24 7.86 13.15
C ARG A 103 6.21 8.27 12.11
N VAL A 104 5.46 7.31 11.65
CA VAL A 104 4.41 7.50 10.66
C VAL A 104 3.10 6.96 11.22
N TYR A 105 2.06 7.77 11.13
CA TYR A 105 0.72 7.43 11.62
C TYR A 105 -0.28 7.49 10.49
N ILE A 106 -1.36 6.74 10.63
CA ILE A 106 -2.57 6.92 9.84
C ILE A 106 -3.52 7.81 10.64
N GLU A 107 -3.93 8.93 10.04
CA GLU A 107 -4.91 9.86 10.61
C GLU A 107 -6.15 9.95 9.71
N SER A 108 -7.33 10.06 10.32
CA SER A 108 -8.59 10.21 9.59
C SER A 108 -8.73 11.63 9.02
N THR A 109 -9.01 11.74 7.72
CA THR A 109 -9.31 13.02 7.03
C THR A 109 -10.80 13.31 6.96
N LYS A 110 -11.62 12.31 7.31
CA LYS A 110 -13.08 12.35 7.35
C LYS A 110 -13.57 11.49 8.50
N ASP A 111 -14.84 11.66 8.86
CA ASP A 111 -15.53 10.71 9.73
C ASP A 111 -15.56 9.33 9.05
N ILE A 112 -15.18 8.30 9.80
CA ILE A 112 -15.16 6.91 9.33
C ILE A 112 -16.23 6.13 10.10
N PRO A 113 -17.32 5.71 9.45
CA PRO A 113 -18.37 4.94 10.10
C PRO A 113 -17.87 3.62 10.67
N ALA A 114 -18.53 3.11 11.69
CA ALA A 114 -18.25 1.79 12.20
C ALA A 114 -18.33 0.73 11.10
N ARG A 115 -17.48 -0.29 11.16
CA ARG A 115 -17.35 -1.41 10.20
C ARG A 115 -16.89 -0.99 8.80
N SER A 116 -16.44 0.25 8.60
CA SER A 116 -15.91 0.76 7.34
C SER A 116 -14.42 0.42 7.15
N GLU A 117 -13.99 0.35 5.90
CA GLU A 117 -12.59 0.21 5.53
C GLU A 117 -11.87 1.56 5.63
N ILE A 118 -10.65 1.52 6.13
CA ILE A 118 -9.75 2.67 6.22
C ILE A 118 -8.89 2.68 4.96
N PHE A 119 -9.04 3.75 4.18
CA PHE A 119 -8.29 3.97 2.95
C PHE A 119 -7.37 5.17 3.08
N VAL A 120 -6.13 5.00 2.66
CA VAL A 120 -5.09 6.04 2.68
C VAL A 120 -4.61 6.39 1.28
N SER A 121 -4.06 7.58 1.08
CA SER A 121 -3.41 7.93 -0.18
C SER A 121 -1.97 7.44 -0.19
N TYR A 122 -1.60 6.72 -1.26
CA TYR A 122 -0.20 6.32 -1.49
C TYR A 122 0.60 7.40 -2.24
N GLY A 123 -0.05 8.45 -2.69
CA GLY A 123 0.57 9.52 -3.47
C GLY A 123 0.59 9.25 -4.98
N PRO A 124 0.68 10.31 -5.81
CA PRO A 124 0.68 10.19 -7.26
C PRO A 124 1.95 9.51 -7.81
N GLU A 125 3.11 9.77 -7.24
CA GLU A 125 4.40 9.21 -7.65
C GLU A 125 4.39 7.69 -7.57
N TYR A 126 3.84 7.18 -6.47
CA TYR A 126 3.62 5.78 -6.26
C TYR A 126 2.87 5.12 -7.44
N TRP A 127 1.71 5.66 -7.80
CA TRP A 127 0.91 5.12 -8.90
C TRP A 127 1.55 5.32 -10.28
N GLN A 128 2.45 6.31 -10.44
CA GLN A 128 3.27 6.45 -11.65
C GLN A 128 4.23 5.28 -11.81
N VAL A 129 4.98 4.93 -10.76
CA VAL A 129 5.92 3.79 -10.76
C VAL A 129 5.18 2.48 -11.06
N ILE A 130 4.06 2.23 -10.39
CA ILE A 130 3.28 1.00 -10.60
C ILE A 130 2.74 0.91 -12.03
N ARG A 131 2.19 2.00 -12.57
CA ARG A 131 1.73 2.02 -13.97
C ARG A 131 2.87 1.84 -14.96
N HIS A 132 4.06 2.37 -14.65
CA HIS A 132 5.25 2.17 -15.47
C HIS A 132 5.66 0.69 -15.49
N ASN A 133 5.79 0.06 -14.33
CA ASN A 133 6.15 -1.36 -14.21
C ASN A 133 5.16 -2.27 -14.94
N ILE A 134 3.86 -2.05 -14.78
CA ILE A 134 2.83 -2.81 -15.52
C ILE A 134 2.99 -2.69 -17.05
N ARG A 135 3.38 -1.50 -17.56
CA ARG A 135 3.62 -1.31 -19.00
C ARG A 135 4.85 -2.08 -19.47
N LEU A 136 5.91 -2.11 -18.66
CA LEU A 136 7.14 -2.87 -18.98
C LEU A 136 6.85 -4.36 -19.02
N ASP A 137 6.13 -4.90 -18.04
CA ASP A 137 5.76 -6.32 -18.00
C ASP A 137 4.94 -6.74 -19.21
N LYS A 138 3.98 -5.90 -19.63
CA LYS A 138 3.19 -6.14 -20.85
C LYS A 138 4.05 -6.16 -22.10
N LYS A 139 5.04 -5.26 -22.23
CA LYS A 139 5.97 -5.24 -23.39
C LYS A 139 6.85 -6.49 -23.41
N ASN A 140 7.38 -6.90 -22.26
CA ASN A 140 8.23 -8.07 -22.15
C ASN A 140 7.46 -9.37 -22.46
N ASN A 141 6.23 -9.51 -21.98
CA ASN A 141 5.38 -10.66 -22.28
C ASN A 141 4.99 -10.73 -23.77
N ASN A 142 4.72 -9.60 -24.42
CA ASN A 142 4.42 -9.56 -25.85
C ASN A 142 5.65 -9.92 -26.72
N ASN A 143 6.86 -9.51 -26.32
CA ASN A 143 8.08 -9.90 -27.02
C ASN A 143 8.42 -11.38 -26.88
N HIS A 144 8.07 -12.02 -25.75
CA HIS A 144 8.22 -13.47 -25.58
C HIS A 144 7.24 -14.27 -26.43
N HIS A 145 6.05 -13.75 -26.70
CA HIS A 145 5.08 -14.40 -27.61
C HIS A 145 5.45 -14.26 -29.09
N ALA A 146 6.17 -13.21 -29.47
CA ALA A 146 6.61 -13.02 -30.84
C ALA A 146 7.80 -13.93 -31.23
N THR A 147 8.57 -14.44 -30.26
CA THR A 147 9.75 -15.30 -30.49
C THR A 147 9.45 -16.81 -30.32
N THR A 148 8.27 -17.22 -29.91
CA THR A 148 7.93 -18.63 -29.67
C THR A 148 6.76 -19.17 -30.52
N ALA A 149 6.68 -18.76 -31.79
CA ALA A 149 5.89 -19.50 -32.78
C ALA A 149 6.61 -20.81 -33.16
N GLY A 150 6.93 -21.66 -32.18
CA GLY A 150 7.65 -22.90 -32.49
C GLY A 150 8.00 -23.83 -31.36
N LYS A 151 7.49 -23.69 -30.14
CA LYS A 151 7.59 -24.78 -29.14
C LYS A 151 6.52 -24.66 -28.06
N LYS A 152 5.64 -25.69 -28.03
CA LYS A 152 4.70 -25.94 -26.93
C LYS A 152 5.49 -26.20 -25.64
N VAL A 153 5.40 -25.32 -24.65
CA VAL A 153 5.86 -25.58 -23.29
C VAL A 153 4.70 -25.44 -22.32
N LYS A 154 4.51 -26.52 -21.54
CA LYS A 154 3.46 -26.68 -20.52
C LYS A 154 3.66 -25.66 -19.40
N GLY A 155 2.57 -24.99 -19.05
CA GLY A 155 2.16 -24.58 -17.70
C GLY A 155 3.20 -23.87 -16.82
N VAL A 156 3.33 -22.56 -16.97
CA VAL A 156 3.82 -21.69 -15.87
C VAL A 156 2.62 -21.00 -15.25
N LYS A 157 2.28 -21.39 -14.02
CA LYS A 157 1.30 -20.69 -13.20
C LYS A 157 1.89 -19.34 -12.81
N THR A 158 1.46 -18.28 -13.46
CA THR A 158 1.73 -16.90 -13.02
C THR A 158 1.04 -16.67 -11.67
N LYS A 159 1.82 -16.67 -10.61
CA LYS A 159 1.37 -16.16 -9.31
C LYS A 159 1.24 -14.65 -9.45
N THR A 160 0.01 -14.16 -9.58
CA THR A 160 -0.30 -12.74 -9.44
C THR A 160 -0.06 -12.36 -7.98
N THR A 161 1.15 -11.95 -7.67
CA THR A 161 1.47 -11.37 -6.36
C THR A 161 0.91 -9.96 -6.35
N THR A 162 -0.17 -9.76 -5.62
CA THR A 162 -0.76 -8.44 -5.37
C THR A 162 0.21 -7.67 -4.46
N GLN A 163 1.10 -6.91 -5.06
CA GLN A 163 2.11 -6.13 -4.33
C GLN A 163 1.51 -4.77 -3.95
N LYS A 164 1.65 -4.41 -2.67
CA LYS A 164 1.37 -3.08 -2.14
C LYS A 164 2.64 -2.24 -2.25
N PRO A 165 2.52 -1.05 -2.62
CA PRO A 165 3.52 -0.11 -3.05
C PRO A 165 3.91 0.98 -2.06
N ILE A 166 5.05 1.62 -2.32
CA ILE A 166 5.73 2.62 -1.50
C ILE A 166 5.04 3.96 -1.56
N PRO A 167 4.57 4.54 -0.44
CA PRO A 167 4.24 5.96 -0.41
C PRO A 167 5.52 6.78 -0.43
N LYS A 168 5.70 7.63 -1.45
CA LYS A 168 6.73 8.66 -1.47
C LYS A 168 6.20 9.95 -0.85
N ARG A 169 7.11 10.59 -0.12
CA ARG A 169 7.11 11.91 0.47
C ARG A 169 6.12 12.90 -0.15
N ALA A 170 5.23 13.45 0.68
CA ALA A 170 4.65 14.76 0.43
C ALA A 170 5.79 15.78 0.44
N SER A 171 6.05 16.44 -0.69
CA SER A 171 6.97 17.57 -0.75
C SER A 171 6.39 18.68 0.11
N SER A 172 7.01 18.94 1.26
CA SER A 172 6.77 20.17 2.00
C SER A 172 7.23 21.34 1.15
N LYS A 173 6.33 22.27 0.91
CA LYS A 173 6.67 23.65 0.56
C LYS A 173 7.24 24.34 1.79
#